data_c7e4f57b2f43e5c45e7338409c3ba6b6
#
_entry.id   c7e4f57b2f43e5c45e7338409c3ba6b6
#
_cell.length_a   1.000
_cell.length_b   1.000
_cell.length_c   1.000
_cell.angle_alpha   90.00
_cell.angle_beta   90.00
_cell.angle_gamma   90.00
#
_symmetry.space_group_name_H-M   'P 1'
#
loop_
_entity.id
_entity.type
_entity.pdbx_description
1 polymer ?
#
loop_
_entity_poly.entity_id
_entity_poly.type
_entity_poly.pdbx_seq_one_letter_code
_entity_poly.pdbx_strand_id
1 'polypeptide(L)'
;DHFSVFYRAQSGASRDISRHTRDARTVSFVGPSVTPLTNVNPSFRVYQVDPITFDVYDYDQYYTPVDEFDSLQAGPIWRHLYNARDTYGDMRASVQHHNYHAPVSLNGTAWPRAAPLNASFWAALTDEMEVRPALVSTFAQLQSRRSAAAGACTDAKCHKANICYMRSGTP
;
A
#
# COMPACT_ATOMS: atom_id res chain seq x y z
N ASP A 1 4.55 8.56 1.20
CA ASP A 1 3.82 7.71 0.29
C ASP A 1 3.60 6.33 0.91
N HIS A 2 2.42 6.12 1.48
CA HIS A 2 2.02 4.85 2.07
C HIS A 2 0.50 4.80 2.27
N PHE A 3 0.00 3.73 2.86
CA PHE A 3 -1.36 3.64 3.34
C PHE A 3 -1.38 3.26 4.83
N SER A 4 -2.46 3.60 5.51
CA SER A 4 -2.74 3.15 6.87
C SER A 4 -4.13 2.58 6.95
N VAL A 5 -4.25 1.36 7.50
CA VAL A 5 -5.53 0.69 7.73
C VAL A 5 -6.00 1.01 9.14
N PHE A 6 -7.24 1.44 9.26
CA PHE A 6 -7.90 1.71 10.53
C PHE A 6 -8.82 0.54 10.90
N TYR A 7 -8.71 0.09 12.11
CA TYR A 7 -9.46 -1.03 12.64
C TYR A 7 -10.47 -0.58 13.71
N ARG A 8 -11.50 -1.39 13.92
CA ARG A 8 -12.45 -1.12 14.99
C ARG A 8 -11.75 -1.23 16.35
N ALA A 9 -11.94 -0.21 17.21
CA ALA A 9 -11.50 -0.28 18.59
C ALA A 9 -12.19 -1.45 19.31
N GLN A 10 -11.41 -2.39 19.84
CA GLN A 10 -11.95 -3.44 20.70
C GLN A 10 -12.04 -2.90 22.13
N SER A 11 -13.24 -2.98 22.72
CA SER A 11 -13.43 -2.76 24.15
C SER A 11 -12.83 -3.95 24.92
N GLY A 12 -11.60 -3.79 25.44
CA GLY A 12 -10.94 -4.81 26.26
C GLY A 12 -9.48 -5.04 25.85
N ALA A 13 -8.63 -4.89 26.82
CA ALA A 13 -7.19 -4.82 26.78
C ALA A 13 -6.46 -6.01 26.13
N SER A 14 -6.46 -6.12 24.83
CA SER A 14 -5.45 -6.91 24.15
C SER A 14 -4.92 -6.14 22.94
N ARG A 15 -3.70 -5.60 23.08
CA ARG A 15 -2.93 -5.01 21.97
C ARG A 15 -2.31 -6.10 21.08
N ASP A 16 -3.03 -7.16 20.81
CA ASP A 16 -2.58 -8.19 19.89
C ASP A 16 -2.85 -7.75 18.46
N ILE A 17 -1.84 -7.20 17.83
CA ILE A 17 -1.85 -6.69 16.45
C ILE A 17 -2.28 -7.79 15.46
N SER A 18 -2.05 -9.05 15.76
CA SER A 18 -2.41 -10.18 14.90
C SER A 18 -3.92 -10.43 14.76
N ARG A 19 -4.72 -9.86 15.66
CA ARG A 19 -6.19 -10.02 15.64
C ARG A 19 -6.94 -8.87 14.96
N HIS A 20 -6.24 -7.80 14.55
CA HIS A 20 -6.87 -6.58 14.06
C HIS A 20 -7.33 -6.64 12.60
N THR A 21 -6.85 -7.58 11.82
CA THR A 21 -7.19 -7.69 10.39
C THR A 21 -8.66 -8.00 10.13
N ARG A 22 -9.37 -8.54 11.11
CA ARG A 22 -10.80 -8.92 10.99
C ARG A 22 -11.77 -7.75 10.99
N ASP A 23 -11.36 -6.56 11.45
CA ASP A 23 -12.23 -5.41 11.65
C ASP A 23 -11.72 -4.15 10.97
N ALA A 24 -11.09 -4.29 9.82
CA ALA A 24 -10.68 -3.16 8.99
C ALA A 24 -11.91 -2.33 8.57
N ARG A 25 -11.91 -1.03 8.86
CA ARG A 25 -13.04 -0.12 8.64
C ARG A 25 -12.80 0.87 7.52
N THR A 26 -11.62 1.44 7.52
CA THR A 26 -11.24 2.40 6.50
C THR A 26 -9.75 2.34 6.22
N VAL A 27 -9.34 2.91 5.11
CA VAL A 27 -7.94 3.09 4.74
C VAL A 27 -7.69 4.56 4.45
N SER A 28 -6.56 5.05 4.92
CA SER A 28 -6.04 6.37 4.54
C SER A 28 -4.89 6.17 3.56
N PHE A 29 -4.95 6.89 2.44
CA PHE A 29 -3.85 6.96 1.50
C PHE A 29 -3.05 8.23 1.74
N VAL A 30 -1.77 8.09 2.04
CA VAL A 30 -0.83 9.20 2.07
C VAL A 30 -0.20 9.29 0.68
N GLY A 31 -0.65 10.28 -0.09
CA GLY A 31 -0.16 10.52 -1.44
C GLY A 31 1.31 10.89 -1.47
N PRO A 32 2.00 10.62 -2.59
CA PRO A 32 3.37 11.03 -2.77
C PRO A 32 3.50 12.55 -2.91
N SER A 33 4.66 13.07 -2.56
CA SER A 33 4.99 14.47 -2.75
C SER A 33 5.66 14.70 -4.11
N VAL A 34 5.33 15.83 -4.75
CA VAL A 34 6.04 16.32 -5.93
C VAL A 34 7.37 17.01 -5.57
N THR A 35 7.65 17.18 -4.28
CA THR A 35 8.94 17.70 -3.81
C THR A 35 9.91 16.58 -3.47
N PRO A 36 11.20 16.69 -3.83
CA PRO A 36 12.22 15.66 -3.55
C PRO A 36 12.73 15.74 -2.10
N LEU A 37 11.88 16.09 -1.15
CA LEU A 37 12.24 16.16 0.25
C LEU A 37 12.57 14.78 0.80
N THR A 38 13.58 14.68 1.67
CA THR A 38 14.07 13.43 2.27
C THR A 38 14.67 12.43 1.26
N ASN A 39 15.28 12.94 0.19
CA ASN A 39 16.00 12.11 -0.80
C ASN A 39 15.11 11.08 -1.53
N VAL A 40 13.87 11.41 -1.78
CA VAL A 40 12.97 10.60 -2.62
C VAL A 40 12.66 11.31 -3.92
N ASN A 41 12.37 10.57 -4.97
CA ASN A 41 12.00 11.16 -6.25
C ASN A 41 10.62 11.83 -6.19
N PRO A 42 10.39 12.98 -6.86
CA PRO A 42 9.06 13.55 -7.04
C PRO A 42 8.08 12.54 -7.63
N SER A 43 6.84 12.58 -7.16
CA SER A 43 5.84 11.59 -7.59
C SER A 43 4.42 12.13 -7.42
N PHE A 44 3.48 11.59 -8.17
CA PHE A 44 2.04 11.80 -8.01
C PHE A 44 1.26 10.53 -8.32
N ARG A 45 -0.01 10.49 -7.93
CA ARG A 45 -0.94 9.39 -8.23
C ARG A 45 -2.15 9.86 -9.02
N VAL A 46 -2.63 8.98 -9.86
CA VAL A 46 -3.92 9.10 -10.56
C VAL A 46 -4.82 7.96 -10.07
N TYR A 47 -5.93 8.30 -9.42
CA TYR A 47 -6.87 7.34 -8.88
C TYR A 47 -8.02 7.08 -9.84
N GLN A 48 -8.43 5.82 -9.94
CA GLN A 48 -9.67 5.39 -10.57
C GLN A 48 -10.73 5.22 -9.48
N VAL A 49 -11.72 6.09 -9.46
CA VAL A 49 -12.76 6.12 -8.44
C VAL A 49 -14.16 5.96 -9.05
N ASP A 50 -15.05 5.32 -8.32
CA ASP A 50 -16.46 5.32 -8.66
C ASP A 50 -17.05 6.72 -8.43
N PRO A 51 -17.72 7.33 -9.40
CA PRO A 51 -18.25 8.69 -9.28
C PRO A 51 -19.45 8.81 -8.33
N ILE A 52 -20.07 7.70 -7.92
CA ILE A 52 -21.23 7.66 -7.05
C ILE A 52 -20.84 7.31 -5.62
N THR A 53 -20.06 6.24 -5.44
CA THR A 53 -19.68 5.72 -4.12
C THR A 53 -18.36 6.30 -3.62
N PHE A 54 -17.56 6.87 -4.51
CA PHE A 54 -16.17 7.34 -4.27
C PHE A 54 -15.22 6.21 -3.87
N ASP A 55 -15.59 4.96 -4.10
CA ASP A 55 -14.69 3.83 -3.90
C ASP A 55 -13.50 3.90 -4.84
N VAL A 56 -12.31 3.64 -4.31
CA VAL A 56 -11.08 3.56 -5.09
C VAL A 56 -10.97 2.15 -5.69
N TYR A 57 -11.04 2.06 -7.01
CA TYR A 57 -10.88 0.79 -7.72
C TYR A 57 -9.45 0.48 -8.08
N ASP A 58 -8.64 1.52 -8.34
CA ASP A 58 -7.24 1.38 -8.68
C ASP A 58 -6.51 2.71 -8.58
N TYR A 59 -5.18 2.69 -8.69
CA TYR A 59 -4.39 3.88 -8.99
C TYR A 59 -3.10 3.55 -9.71
N ASP A 60 -2.65 4.50 -10.51
CA ASP A 60 -1.33 4.52 -11.13
C ASP A 60 -0.45 5.57 -10.45
N GLN A 61 0.77 5.21 -10.13
CA GLN A 61 1.75 6.13 -9.59
C GLN A 61 2.83 6.44 -10.62
N TYR A 62 3.16 7.72 -10.71
CA TYR A 62 4.18 8.24 -11.61
C TYR A 62 5.27 8.92 -10.80
N TYR A 63 6.50 8.89 -11.30
CA TYR A 63 7.65 9.51 -10.68
C TYR A 63 8.58 10.12 -11.73
N THR A 64 9.50 10.97 -11.27
CA THR A 64 10.56 11.50 -12.10
C THR A 64 11.90 11.42 -11.34
N PRO A 65 12.95 10.78 -11.90
CA PRO A 65 14.25 10.70 -11.27
C PRO A 65 14.89 12.11 -11.18
N VAL A 66 15.28 12.52 -9.98
CA VAL A 66 15.89 13.86 -9.77
C VAL A 66 17.29 13.95 -10.36
N ASP A 67 18.01 12.85 -10.35
CA ASP A 67 19.37 12.72 -10.88
C ASP A 67 19.44 12.75 -12.42
N GLU A 68 18.29 12.64 -13.10
CA GLU A 68 18.20 12.75 -14.55
C GLU A 68 17.72 14.14 -15.03
N PHE A 69 17.64 15.13 -14.15
CA PHE A 69 17.26 16.49 -14.55
C PHE A 69 18.45 17.22 -15.17
N ASP A 70 18.56 17.18 -16.49
CA ASP A 70 19.62 17.88 -17.21
C ASP A 70 19.46 19.39 -17.22
N SER A 71 18.24 19.90 -17.18
CA SER A 71 17.94 21.32 -17.04
C SER A 71 16.50 21.59 -16.68
N LEU A 72 16.25 22.68 -16.00
CA LEU A 72 14.90 23.20 -15.74
C LEU A 72 14.14 23.63 -17.01
N GLN A 73 14.83 23.75 -18.16
CA GLN A 73 14.21 24.16 -19.43
C GLN A 73 13.33 23.06 -20.05
N ALA A 74 13.70 21.80 -19.88
CA ALA A 74 12.93 20.68 -20.42
C ALA A 74 11.80 20.20 -19.47
N GLY A 75 11.86 20.59 -18.18
CA GLY A 75 10.95 20.11 -17.16
C GLY A 75 11.14 18.62 -16.83
N PRO A 76 10.39 18.12 -15.82
CA PRO A 76 10.47 16.72 -15.41
C PRO A 76 9.81 15.79 -16.45
N ILE A 77 10.46 14.66 -16.72
CA ILE A 77 9.87 13.58 -17.53
C ILE A 77 9.24 12.57 -16.56
N TRP A 78 7.91 12.54 -16.53
CA TRP A 78 7.17 11.63 -15.68
C TRP A 78 7.13 10.22 -16.28
N ARG A 79 7.48 9.21 -15.47
CA ARG A 79 7.49 7.80 -15.82
C ARG A 79 6.47 7.05 -14.95
N HIS A 80 5.81 6.09 -15.52
CA HIS A 80 4.96 5.18 -14.77
C HIS A 80 5.82 4.37 -13.79
N LEU A 81 5.46 4.39 -12.51
CA LEU A 81 6.16 3.64 -11.46
C LEU A 81 5.52 2.27 -11.25
N TYR A 82 4.23 2.26 -10.97
CA TYR A 82 3.45 1.04 -10.78
C TYR A 82 1.95 1.32 -10.82
N ASN A 83 1.19 0.26 -11.08
CA ASN A 83 -0.25 0.18 -10.87
C ASN A 83 -0.52 -0.61 -9.59
N ALA A 84 -1.47 -0.17 -8.75
CA ALA A 84 -1.71 -0.78 -7.44
C ALA A 84 -2.25 -2.20 -7.55
N ARG A 85 -3.21 -2.40 -8.43
CA ARG A 85 -3.86 -3.69 -8.61
C ARG A 85 -2.93 -4.73 -9.24
N ASP A 86 -2.15 -4.34 -10.24
CA ASP A 86 -1.20 -5.23 -10.88
C ASP A 86 -0.07 -5.64 -9.91
N THR A 87 0.32 -4.72 -9.01
CA THR A 87 1.40 -4.97 -8.06
C THR A 87 0.94 -5.81 -6.86
N TYR A 88 -0.26 -5.55 -6.35
CA TYR A 88 -0.71 -6.10 -5.07
C TYR A 88 -1.95 -6.99 -5.16
N GLY A 89 -2.61 -7.09 -6.31
CA GLY A 89 -3.87 -7.82 -6.45
C GLY A 89 -3.74 -9.34 -6.42
N ASP A 90 -2.53 -9.90 -6.58
CA ASP A 90 -2.29 -11.35 -6.52
C ASP A 90 -1.99 -11.82 -5.08
N MET A 91 -3.01 -11.84 -4.24
CA MET A 91 -2.95 -12.26 -2.85
C MET A 91 -3.48 -13.69 -2.71
N ARG A 92 -2.60 -14.70 -2.79
CA ARG A 92 -3.03 -16.11 -2.88
C ARG A 92 -2.97 -16.89 -1.58
N ALA A 93 -2.18 -16.46 -0.61
CA ALA A 93 -1.68 -17.44 0.36
C ALA A 93 -2.45 -17.49 1.67
N SER A 94 -3.08 -16.44 2.16
CA SER A 94 -3.34 -16.44 3.59
C SER A 94 -4.75 -16.11 4.05
N VAL A 95 -5.68 -15.90 3.14
CA VAL A 95 -7.00 -15.36 3.54
C VAL A 95 -8.00 -16.47 3.95
N GLN A 96 -7.52 -17.58 4.45
CA GLN A 96 -8.39 -18.68 4.91
C GLN A 96 -9.25 -18.36 6.14
N HIS A 97 -9.03 -17.25 6.83
CA HIS A 97 -9.59 -17.09 8.18
C HIS A 97 -10.31 -15.78 8.49
N HIS A 98 -10.56 -14.91 7.54
CA HIS A 98 -11.07 -13.58 7.93
C HIS A 98 -12.38 -13.22 7.22
N ASN A 99 -13.43 -13.03 8.03
CA ASN A 99 -14.66 -12.39 7.62
C ASN A 99 -14.36 -10.90 7.32
N TYR A 100 -13.75 -10.65 6.18
CA TYR A 100 -13.73 -9.30 5.64
C TYR A 100 -15.17 -8.92 5.30
N HIS A 101 -15.58 -7.71 5.57
CA HIS A 101 -16.82 -7.15 5.04
C HIS A 101 -16.74 -6.94 3.51
N ALA A 102 -15.88 -7.70 2.84
CA ALA A 102 -15.85 -7.78 1.39
C ALA A 102 -16.79 -8.90 0.96
N PRO A 103 -17.58 -8.72 -0.10
CA PRO A 103 -18.45 -9.76 -0.64
C PRO A 103 -17.67 -10.91 -1.28
N VAL A 104 -16.39 -11.09 -0.93
CA VAL A 104 -15.48 -12.00 -1.63
C VAL A 104 -14.75 -12.88 -0.64
N SER A 105 -14.97 -14.18 -0.78
CA SER A 105 -14.12 -15.21 -0.19
C SER A 105 -12.86 -15.37 -1.04
N LEU A 106 -11.73 -14.96 -0.51
CA LEU A 106 -10.44 -15.06 -1.20
C LEU A 106 -9.81 -16.45 -0.93
N ASN A 107 -10.49 -17.52 -1.27
CA ASN A 107 -9.96 -18.88 -1.15
C ASN A 107 -8.82 -19.12 -2.17
N GLY A 108 -7.66 -18.46 -1.96
CA GLY A 108 -6.50 -18.63 -2.80
C GLY A 108 -6.59 -17.97 -4.19
N THR A 109 -7.56 -17.09 -4.40
CA THR A 109 -7.74 -16.35 -5.67
C THR A 109 -7.27 -14.91 -5.55
N ALA A 110 -6.87 -14.31 -6.67
CA ALA A 110 -6.55 -12.89 -6.73
C ALA A 110 -7.75 -12.03 -6.32
N TRP A 111 -7.49 -10.80 -5.84
CA TRP A 111 -8.55 -9.84 -5.54
C TRP A 111 -9.41 -9.56 -6.77
N PRO A 112 -10.76 -9.65 -6.67
CA PRO A 112 -11.63 -9.53 -7.85
C PRO A 112 -11.47 -8.18 -8.53
N ARG A 113 -11.41 -8.19 -9.85
CA ARG A 113 -11.25 -6.96 -10.63
C ARG A 113 -12.38 -5.96 -10.43
N ALA A 114 -13.59 -6.45 -10.17
CA ALA A 114 -14.77 -5.63 -9.92
C ALA A 114 -14.92 -5.15 -8.47
N ALA A 115 -14.04 -5.58 -7.55
CA ALA A 115 -14.07 -5.13 -6.16
C ALA A 115 -13.14 -3.93 -5.95
N PRO A 116 -13.53 -2.91 -5.15
CA PRO A 116 -12.68 -1.76 -4.86
C PRO A 116 -11.46 -2.15 -4.00
N LEU A 117 -10.41 -1.35 -4.05
CA LEU A 117 -9.25 -1.45 -3.17
C LEU A 117 -9.56 -0.80 -1.82
N ASN A 118 -10.53 -1.37 -1.12
CA ASN A 118 -11.03 -0.87 0.16
C ASN A 118 -10.15 -1.29 1.36
N ALA A 119 -10.59 -0.99 2.57
CA ALA A 119 -9.86 -1.35 3.79
C ALA A 119 -9.57 -2.85 3.91
N SER A 120 -10.51 -3.71 3.47
CA SER A 120 -10.33 -5.17 3.48
C SER A 120 -9.21 -5.63 2.54
N PHE A 121 -9.09 -5.01 1.37
CA PHE A 121 -7.97 -5.27 0.45
C PHE A 121 -6.63 -4.97 1.10
N TRP A 122 -6.48 -3.77 1.66
CA TRP A 122 -5.21 -3.33 2.25
C TRP A 122 -4.88 -4.09 3.54
N ALA A 123 -5.87 -4.47 4.33
CA ALA A 123 -5.66 -5.36 5.48
C ALA A 123 -5.16 -6.74 5.03
N ALA A 124 -5.83 -7.35 4.02
CA ALA A 124 -5.40 -8.62 3.46
C ALA A 124 -3.99 -8.55 2.87
N LEU A 125 -3.62 -7.45 2.23
CA LEU A 125 -2.25 -7.23 1.74
C LEU A 125 -1.24 -7.27 2.89
N THR A 126 -1.54 -6.64 4.03
CA THR A 126 -0.62 -6.69 5.19
C THR A 126 -0.48 -8.09 5.77
N ASP A 127 -1.54 -8.93 5.72
CA ASP A 127 -1.46 -10.34 6.12
C ASP A 127 -0.60 -11.15 5.15
N GLU A 128 -0.77 -10.91 3.84
CA GLU A 128 0.07 -11.51 2.82
C GLU A 128 1.55 -11.13 2.97
N MET A 129 1.83 -9.89 3.36
CA MET A 129 3.19 -9.41 3.62
C MET A 129 3.88 -10.12 4.79
N GLU A 130 3.13 -10.62 5.78
CA GLU A 130 3.71 -11.41 6.88
C GLU A 130 4.27 -12.75 6.39
N VAL A 131 3.62 -13.36 5.41
CA VAL A 131 4.03 -14.67 4.86
C VAL A 131 4.91 -14.55 3.61
N ARG A 132 4.87 -13.40 2.94
CA ARG A 132 5.70 -13.07 1.76
C ARG A 132 6.51 -11.80 1.96
N PRO A 133 7.63 -11.84 2.69
CA PRO A 133 8.45 -10.66 2.98
C PRO A 133 8.92 -9.88 1.73
N ALA A 134 9.05 -10.54 0.59
CA ALA A 134 9.39 -9.90 -0.68
C ALA A 134 8.39 -8.79 -1.07
N LEU A 135 7.10 -8.92 -0.69
CA LEU A 135 6.11 -7.85 -0.91
C LEU A 135 6.41 -6.60 -0.09
N VAL A 136 6.94 -6.76 1.14
CA VAL A 136 7.33 -5.62 1.97
C VAL A 136 8.53 -4.91 1.35
N SER A 137 9.51 -5.66 0.83
CA SER A 137 10.66 -5.09 0.13
C SER A 137 10.22 -4.33 -1.13
N THR A 138 9.29 -4.90 -1.90
CA THR A 138 8.69 -4.21 -3.07
C THR A 138 7.97 -2.94 -2.63
N PHE A 139 7.15 -3.01 -1.59
CA PHE A 139 6.43 -1.84 -1.05
C PHE A 139 7.40 -0.73 -0.65
N ALA A 140 8.45 -1.04 0.12
CA ALA A 140 9.44 -0.07 0.56
C ALA A 140 10.19 0.58 -0.62
N GLN A 141 10.52 -0.20 -1.66
CA GLN A 141 11.14 0.30 -2.87
C GLN A 141 10.22 1.26 -3.64
N LEU A 142 8.94 0.92 -3.76
CA LEU A 142 7.94 1.77 -4.42
C LEU A 142 7.62 3.02 -3.58
N GLN A 143 7.59 2.89 -2.25
CA GLN A 143 7.43 4.01 -1.33
C GLN A 143 8.55 5.03 -1.48
N SER A 144 9.78 4.58 -1.65
CA SER A 144 10.94 5.43 -1.90
C SER A 144 11.00 5.96 -3.34
N ARG A 145 10.08 5.54 -4.22
CA ARG A 145 9.97 5.97 -5.61
C ARG A 145 11.27 5.69 -6.39
N ARG A 146 11.84 4.52 -6.13
CA ARG A 146 13.12 4.05 -6.70
C ARG A 146 14.30 5.01 -6.48
N SER A 147 14.27 5.82 -5.42
CA SER A 147 15.40 6.67 -5.10
C SER A 147 16.62 5.83 -4.71
N ALA A 148 17.77 6.12 -5.30
CA ALA A 148 19.04 5.47 -4.94
C ALA A 148 19.51 5.80 -3.51
N ALA A 149 19.04 6.91 -2.95
CA ALA A 149 19.35 7.32 -1.58
C ALA A 149 18.55 6.56 -0.51
N ALA A 150 17.49 5.84 -0.90
CA ALA A 150 16.70 5.05 0.02
C ALA A 150 17.33 3.67 0.23
N GLY A 151 17.56 3.31 1.50
CA GLY A 151 18.04 1.98 1.85
C GLY A 151 17.05 0.87 1.49
N ALA A 152 17.57 -0.31 1.12
CA ALA A 152 16.75 -1.47 0.86
C ALA A 152 16.15 -2.04 2.16
N CYS A 153 14.86 -2.38 2.13
CA CYS A 153 14.19 -3.06 3.23
C CYS A 153 14.26 -4.58 3.03
N THR A 154 15.30 -5.22 3.58
CA THR A 154 15.59 -6.64 3.34
C THR A 154 15.65 -7.49 4.60
N ASP A 155 15.68 -6.88 5.79
CA ASP A 155 15.73 -7.61 7.05
C ASP A 155 14.38 -7.68 7.76
N ALA A 156 14.27 -8.64 8.68
CA ALA A 156 13.03 -8.90 9.42
C ALA A 156 12.57 -7.71 10.28
N LYS A 157 13.49 -6.89 10.78
CA LYS A 157 13.17 -5.70 11.59
C LYS A 157 12.49 -4.64 10.71
N CYS A 158 13.05 -4.39 9.53
CA CYS A 158 12.47 -3.48 8.56
C CYS A 158 11.09 -3.97 8.09
N HIS A 159 10.95 -5.26 7.77
CA HIS A 159 9.67 -5.84 7.36
C HIS A 159 8.61 -5.66 8.44
N LYS A 160 8.91 -6.04 9.68
CA LYS A 160 8.00 -5.89 10.82
C LYS A 160 7.60 -4.43 11.06
N ALA A 161 8.55 -3.51 10.98
CA ALA A 161 8.29 -2.09 11.17
C ALA A 161 7.33 -1.54 10.10
N ASN A 162 7.53 -1.89 8.82
CA ASN A 162 6.66 -1.46 7.73
C ASN A 162 5.23 -2.00 7.91
N ILE A 163 5.06 -3.29 8.22
CA ILE A 163 3.74 -3.89 8.46
C ILE A 163 3.05 -3.23 9.65
N CYS A 164 3.77 -3.01 10.76
CA CYS A 164 3.26 -2.31 11.92
C CYS A 164 2.78 -0.90 11.57
N TYR A 165 3.56 -0.18 10.78
CA TYR A 165 3.23 1.17 10.35
C TYR A 165 1.97 1.22 9.48
N MET A 166 1.82 0.29 8.53
CA MET A 166 0.62 0.18 7.69
C MET A 166 -0.64 -0.17 8.49
N ARG A 167 -0.49 -0.86 9.63
CA ARG A 167 -1.58 -1.25 10.54
C ARG A 167 -1.85 -0.25 11.67
N SER A 168 -1.05 0.80 11.79
CA SER A 168 -1.10 1.76 12.90
C SER A 168 -2.09 2.90 12.71
N GLY A 169 -3.03 2.79 11.78
CA GLY A 169 -4.07 3.79 11.55
C GLY A 169 -5.04 3.98 12.73
N THR A 170 -4.96 3.12 13.75
CA THR A 170 -5.77 3.27 14.96
C THR A 170 -4.96 4.01 16.02
N PRO A 171 -5.49 5.08 16.64
CA PRO A 171 -4.83 5.81 17.71
C PRO A 171 -4.63 4.98 18.98
#